data_b7023548bcd722c2c942127eaca7daca
#
_entry.id   b7023548bcd722c2c942127eaca7daca
#
_cell.length_a   1.000
_cell.length_b   1.000
_cell.length_c   1.000
_cell.angle_alpha   90.00
_cell.angle_beta   90.00
_cell.angle_gamma   90.00
#
_symmetry.space_group_name_H-M   'P 1'
#
loop_
_entity.id
_entity.type
_entity.pdbx_description
1 polymer ?
#
loop_
_entity_poly.entity_id
_entity_poly.type
_entity_poly.pdbx_seq_one_letter_code
_entity_poly.pdbx_strand_id
1 'polypeptide(L)'
;MYKVVEQYDGAIWAQAFDDVIDVRSPSEFAIDHVPGAINLPVLDDAQRAEVGTIYVQQSKFQARRLGAALIAQNIGAHLHNVLHDRPANYRVLVYCWRGGQRSAAMATVLSQIGWRTTTLQGGYATYRRQVVEAMYGAPWPIRAVLLSGHTGAAKTEILHRLAARGIQTLDLEGLAHHRGSLFGARPGKPQPSQKLFESWLWAALSLFDPARPVVIEAESSKIGDLLIPPSLWSVMQDAPRIELEAPDHARADYLATAYGDVTADVAALNALIDRLPVHLGKAQREGWRALLAQGAWTEFALSLIREHYDPAYGRADRDGPAHRRLATIAMAGLDAAQQNEAADRIAEVVDIYGRGCPASFETPLRGSSG
;
A
#
# COMPACT_ATOMS: atom_id res chain seq x y z
N MET A 1 43.18 7.45 5.59
CA MET A 1 42.63 6.61 6.68
C MET A 1 41.35 5.99 6.13
N TYR A 2 41.30 4.68 5.90
CA TYR A 2 40.12 4.01 5.40
C TYR A 2 39.00 4.10 6.43
N LYS A 3 37.80 4.55 6.03
CA LYS A 3 36.65 4.55 6.92
C LYS A 3 36.20 3.13 7.17
N VAL A 4 35.94 2.78 8.42
CA VAL A 4 35.42 1.48 8.84
C VAL A 4 33.96 1.42 8.40
N VAL A 5 33.55 0.29 7.82
CA VAL A 5 32.15 0.03 7.52
C VAL A 5 31.43 -0.24 8.83
N GLU A 6 30.47 0.61 9.18
CA GLU A 6 29.66 0.46 10.38
C GLU A 6 28.60 -0.64 10.18
N GLN A 7 28.22 -1.31 11.28
CA GLN A 7 27.09 -2.25 11.28
C GLN A 7 25.91 -1.61 12.01
N TYR A 8 24.71 -1.81 11.49
CA TYR A 8 23.47 -1.29 12.04
C TYR A 8 22.47 -2.43 12.27
N ASP A 9 21.86 -2.48 13.45
CA ASP A 9 20.91 -3.51 13.87
C ASP A 9 19.53 -2.96 14.27
N GLY A 10 19.36 -1.63 14.25
CA GLY A 10 18.11 -0.97 14.58
C GLY A 10 17.07 -0.98 13.45
N ALA A 11 15.92 -0.36 13.71
CA ALA A 11 14.92 -0.08 12.69
C ALA A 11 15.45 0.90 11.64
N ILE A 12 15.30 0.60 10.36
CA ILE A 12 15.96 1.33 9.26
C ILE A 12 15.59 2.83 9.24
N TRP A 13 14.39 3.17 9.64
CA TRP A 13 13.94 4.57 9.75
C TRP A 13 14.29 5.29 11.04
N ALA A 14 14.91 4.61 12.01
CA ALA A 14 15.40 5.27 13.21
C ALA A 14 16.70 6.06 12.97
N GLN A 15 17.37 5.87 11.83
CA GLN A 15 18.56 6.61 11.41
C GLN A 15 18.38 7.14 9.98
N ALA A 16 18.70 8.42 9.77
CA ALA A 16 18.64 9.01 8.44
C ALA A 16 19.82 8.57 7.58
N PHE A 17 19.55 7.94 6.44
CA PHE A 17 20.45 7.68 5.34
C PHE A 17 20.00 8.49 4.13
N ASP A 18 20.94 8.88 3.27
CA ASP A 18 20.59 9.55 2.00
C ASP A 18 19.99 8.54 1.01
N ASP A 19 20.56 7.30 1.00
CA ASP A 19 20.01 6.18 0.25
C ASP A 19 20.15 4.87 1.05
N VAL A 20 19.21 3.94 0.80
CA VAL A 20 19.27 2.54 1.21
C VAL A 20 19.47 1.69 -0.04
N ILE A 21 20.57 0.94 -0.12
CA ILE A 21 20.93 0.15 -1.30
C ILE A 21 20.69 -1.33 -1.04
N ASP A 22 19.81 -1.93 -1.84
CA ASP A 22 19.63 -3.38 -1.92
C ASP A 22 20.51 -3.94 -3.03
N VAL A 23 21.51 -4.74 -2.66
CA VAL A 23 22.43 -5.38 -3.62
C VAL A 23 22.00 -6.80 -4.00
N ARG A 24 20.79 -7.21 -3.66
CA ARG A 24 20.21 -8.49 -4.10
C ARG A 24 19.84 -8.40 -5.58
N SER A 25 19.57 -9.57 -6.18
CA SER A 25 19.15 -9.63 -7.58
C SER A 25 17.79 -8.95 -7.80
N PRO A 26 17.48 -8.50 -9.04
CA PRO A 26 16.22 -7.83 -9.35
C PRO A 26 14.98 -8.64 -8.95
N SER A 27 14.97 -9.93 -9.13
CA SER A 27 13.85 -10.80 -8.72
C SER A 27 13.67 -10.86 -7.20
N GLU A 28 14.78 -10.90 -6.43
CA GLU A 28 14.72 -10.83 -4.97
C GLU A 28 14.13 -9.50 -4.50
N PHE A 29 14.53 -8.40 -5.13
CA PHE A 29 14.05 -7.05 -4.84
C PHE A 29 12.56 -6.87 -5.19
N ALA A 30 12.13 -7.39 -6.34
CA ALA A 30 10.74 -7.28 -6.78
C ALA A 30 9.76 -7.99 -5.84
N ILE A 31 10.20 -9.07 -5.18
CA ILE A 31 9.35 -9.80 -4.21
C ILE A 31 9.12 -8.98 -2.94
N ASP A 32 10.19 -8.40 -2.39
CA ASP A 32 10.11 -7.54 -1.20
C ASP A 32 11.45 -6.83 -1.00
N HIS A 33 11.40 -5.61 -0.50
CA HIS A 33 12.57 -4.78 -0.17
C HIS A 33 12.22 -3.76 0.91
N VAL A 34 13.25 -3.12 1.44
CA VAL A 34 13.05 -1.97 2.35
C VAL A 34 12.40 -0.83 1.55
N PRO A 35 11.26 -0.28 1.99
CA PRO A 35 10.60 0.82 1.30
C PRO A 35 11.55 2.01 1.08
N GLY A 36 11.57 2.52 -0.16
CA GLY A 36 12.50 3.57 -0.57
C GLY A 36 13.92 3.11 -0.92
N ALA A 37 14.25 1.82 -0.78
CA ALA A 37 15.54 1.30 -1.23
C ALA A 37 15.68 1.33 -2.76
N ILE A 38 16.88 1.61 -3.23
CA ILE A 38 17.25 1.46 -4.64
C ILE A 38 17.92 0.10 -4.86
N ASN A 39 17.57 -0.56 -5.96
CA ASN A 39 18.19 -1.84 -6.30
C ASN A 39 19.46 -1.61 -7.14
N LEU A 40 20.61 -1.91 -6.56
CA LEU A 40 21.91 -1.92 -7.26
C LEU A 40 22.51 -3.33 -7.14
N PRO A 41 22.04 -4.29 -7.95
CA PRO A 41 22.39 -5.70 -7.80
C PRO A 41 23.87 -5.90 -8.10
N VAL A 42 24.61 -6.50 -7.15
CA VAL A 42 26.00 -6.89 -7.40
C VAL A 42 26.10 -8.19 -8.20
N LEU A 43 25.00 -8.93 -8.34
CA LEU A 43 24.77 -10.01 -9.29
C LEU A 43 23.33 -9.89 -9.78
N ASP A 44 23.11 -9.88 -11.10
CA ASP A 44 21.78 -10.03 -11.67
C ASP A 44 21.23 -11.45 -11.46
N ASP A 45 20.01 -11.73 -11.93
CA ASP A 45 19.35 -13.02 -11.71
C ASP A 45 20.10 -14.17 -12.40
N ALA A 46 20.58 -13.97 -13.63
CA ALA A 46 21.32 -14.98 -14.38
C ALA A 46 22.69 -15.26 -13.76
N GLN A 47 23.44 -14.19 -13.44
CA GLN A 47 24.74 -14.29 -12.77
C GLN A 47 24.63 -14.98 -11.41
N ARG A 48 23.58 -14.64 -10.64
CA ARG A 48 23.32 -15.25 -9.34
C ARG A 48 23.01 -16.75 -9.47
N ALA A 49 22.20 -17.12 -10.47
CA ALA A 49 21.90 -18.54 -10.76
C ALA A 49 23.15 -19.32 -11.18
N GLU A 50 23.97 -18.74 -12.08
CA GLU A 50 25.21 -19.33 -12.54
C GLU A 50 26.19 -19.58 -11.38
N VAL A 51 26.51 -18.51 -10.61
CA VAL A 51 27.42 -18.61 -9.46
C VAL A 51 26.88 -19.59 -8.43
N GLY A 52 25.56 -19.61 -8.18
CA GLY A 52 24.91 -20.54 -7.27
C GLY A 52 25.03 -21.99 -7.72
N THR A 53 24.84 -22.26 -9.00
CA THR A 53 24.99 -23.60 -9.60
C THR A 53 26.42 -24.10 -9.47
N ILE A 54 27.40 -23.28 -9.84
CA ILE A 54 28.83 -23.65 -9.70
C ILE A 54 29.18 -23.92 -8.24
N TYR A 55 28.64 -23.11 -7.30
CA TYR A 55 28.90 -23.30 -5.87
C TYR A 55 28.43 -24.63 -5.32
N VAL A 56 27.25 -25.09 -5.76
CA VAL A 56 26.63 -26.33 -5.28
C VAL A 56 27.13 -27.55 -6.03
N GLN A 57 27.29 -27.47 -7.36
CA GLN A 57 27.47 -28.60 -8.22
C GLN A 57 28.95 -28.87 -8.64
N GLN A 58 29.81 -27.84 -8.53
CA GLN A 58 31.18 -27.94 -9.04
C GLN A 58 32.22 -27.59 -7.97
N SER A 59 32.51 -26.30 -7.75
CA SER A 59 33.58 -25.84 -6.88
C SER A 59 33.21 -24.52 -6.19
N LYS A 60 33.27 -24.54 -4.86
CA LYS A 60 33.12 -23.30 -4.06
C LYS A 60 34.17 -22.25 -4.41
N PHE A 61 35.40 -22.67 -4.74
CA PHE A 61 36.46 -21.73 -5.12
C PHE A 61 36.19 -21.10 -6.48
N GLN A 62 35.81 -21.89 -7.48
CA GLN A 62 35.47 -21.34 -8.82
C GLN A 62 34.26 -20.39 -8.76
N ALA A 63 33.22 -20.76 -8.03
CA ALA A 63 32.05 -19.90 -7.79
C ALA A 63 32.45 -18.55 -7.14
N ARG A 64 33.31 -18.58 -6.12
CA ARG A 64 33.80 -17.36 -5.48
C ARG A 64 34.63 -16.50 -6.41
N ARG A 65 35.51 -17.10 -7.22
CA ARG A 65 36.33 -16.39 -8.20
C ARG A 65 35.47 -15.71 -9.28
N LEU A 66 34.55 -16.45 -9.87
CA LEU A 66 33.61 -15.91 -10.86
C LEU A 66 32.72 -14.81 -10.23
N GLY A 67 32.12 -15.10 -9.08
CA GLY A 67 31.26 -14.16 -8.37
C GLY A 67 32.00 -12.86 -8.01
N ALA A 68 33.26 -12.92 -7.58
CA ALA A 68 34.05 -11.75 -7.29
C ALA A 68 34.30 -10.87 -8.53
N ALA A 69 34.58 -11.50 -9.69
CA ALA A 69 34.77 -10.78 -10.94
C ALA A 69 33.49 -10.05 -11.38
N LEU A 70 32.34 -10.76 -11.37
CA LEU A 70 31.03 -10.20 -11.73
C LEU A 70 30.61 -9.08 -10.76
N ILE A 71 30.79 -9.29 -9.47
CA ILE A 71 30.50 -8.28 -8.43
C ILE A 71 31.33 -7.02 -8.67
N ALA A 72 32.61 -7.13 -8.94
CA ALA A 72 33.47 -5.97 -9.19
C ALA A 72 33.04 -5.18 -10.44
N GLN A 73 32.70 -5.88 -11.53
CA GLN A 73 32.17 -5.25 -12.75
C GLN A 73 30.86 -4.48 -12.48
N ASN A 74 29.91 -5.13 -11.81
CA ASN A 74 28.61 -4.53 -11.52
C ASN A 74 28.73 -3.31 -10.57
N ILE A 75 29.57 -3.39 -9.54
CA ILE A 75 29.85 -2.25 -8.65
C ILE A 75 30.45 -1.08 -9.46
N GLY A 76 31.41 -1.34 -10.35
CA GLY A 76 31.98 -0.32 -11.23
C GLY A 76 30.95 0.35 -12.11
N ALA A 77 30.02 -0.44 -12.69
CA ALA A 77 28.90 0.08 -13.48
C ALA A 77 27.94 0.94 -12.64
N HIS A 78 27.60 0.52 -11.43
CA HIS A 78 26.74 1.29 -10.53
C HIS A 78 27.37 2.63 -10.10
N LEU A 79 28.67 2.66 -9.83
CA LEU A 79 29.39 3.88 -9.52
C LEU A 79 29.38 4.87 -10.68
N HIS A 80 29.56 4.36 -11.90
CA HIS A 80 29.59 5.19 -13.11
C HIS A 80 28.20 5.70 -13.52
N ASN A 81 27.17 4.87 -13.43
CA ASN A 81 25.87 5.17 -14.03
C ASN A 81 24.85 5.75 -13.04
N VAL A 82 24.93 5.39 -11.73
CA VAL A 82 23.90 5.71 -10.75
C VAL A 82 24.42 6.56 -9.59
N LEU A 83 25.65 6.32 -9.16
CA LEU A 83 26.21 6.96 -7.94
C LEU A 83 27.20 8.08 -8.26
N HIS A 84 27.41 8.42 -9.53
CA HIS A 84 28.44 9.36 -9.97
C HIS A 84 28.25 10.81 -9.48
N ASP A 85 27.02 11.20 -9.17
CA ASP A 85 26.64 12.55 -8.72
C ASP A 85 26.48 12.67 -7.18
N ARG A 86 26.73 11.60 -6.43
CA ARG A 86 26.55 11.62 -4.98
C ARG A 86 27.63 12.48 -4.31
N PRO A 87 27.23 13.35 -3.32
CA PRO A 87 28.15 14.27 -2.68
C PRO A 87 29.15 13.55 -1.75
N ALA A 88 30.23 14.23 -1.38
CA ALA A 88 31.29 13.66 -0.53
C ALA A 88 30.83 13.29 0.87
N ASN A 89 29.77 13.91 1.39
CA ASN A 89 29.17 13.62 2.70
C ASN A 89 28.06 12.55 2.66
N TYR A 90 27.90 11.88 1.52
CA TYR A 90 26.86 10.86 1.30
C TYR A 90 26.88 9.76 2.37
N ARG A 91 25.70 9.43 2.88
CA ARG A 91 25.45 8.44 3.92
C ARG A 91 24.58 7.34 3.38
N VAL A 92 25.08 6.12 3.32
CA VAL A 92 24.40 5.02 2.66
C VAL A 92 24.34 3.78 3.55
N LEU A 93 23.15 3.15 3.58
CA LEU A 93 22.95 1.83 4.12
C LEU A 93 22.94 0.80 2.98
N VAL A 94 23.76 -0.25 3.10
CA VAL A 94 23.84 -1.33 2.10
C VAL A 94 23.42 -2.65 2.73
N TYR A 95 22.55 -3.39 2.06
CA TYR A 95 22.16 -4.72 2.53
C TYR A 95 22.08 -5.75 1.41
N CYS A 96 22.28 -7.02 1.77
CA CYS A 96 21.97 -8.18 0.94
C CYS A 96 21.07 -9.13 1.73
N TRP A 97 20.95 -10.41 1.34
CA TRP A 97 20.07 -11.35 2.00
C TRP A 97 20.35 -11.57 3.51
N ARG A 98 21.63 -11.75 3.90
CA ARG A 98 22.04 -12.04 5.28
C ARG A 98 23.21 -11.18 5.77
N GLY A 99 23.50 -10.04 5.15
CA GLY A 99 24.64 -9.21 5.54
C GLY A 99 26.00 -9.86 5.26
N GLY A 100 26.10 -10.68 4.19
CA GLY A 100 27.32 -11.41 3.83
C GLY A 100 28.15 -10.74 2.73
N GLN A 101 28.86 -11.54 1.94
CA GLN A 101 29.87 -11.12 0.96
C GLN A 101 29.35 -10.07 -0.06
N ARG A 102 28.09 -10.16 -0.50
CA ARG A 102 27.52 -9.25 -1.50
C ARG A 102 27.47 -7.81 -1.00
N SER A 103 26.86 -7.59 0.17
CA SER A 103 26.79 -6.25 0.78
C SER A 103 28.16 -5.77 1.28
N ALA A 104 29.01 -6.66 1.78
CA ALA A 104 30.36 -6.30 2.22
C ALA A 104 31.23 -5.81 1.05
N ALA A 105 31.16 -6.47 -0.13
CA ALA A 105 31.91 -6.05 -1.32
C ALA A 105 31.51 -4.61 -1.74
N MET A 106 30.23 -4.34 -1.89
CA MET A 106 29.72 -3.01 -2.21
C MET A 106 30.16 -1.97 -1.16
N ALA A 107 29.90 -2.26 0.12
CA ALA A 107 30.20 -1.36 1.22
C ALA A 107 31.70 -1.05 1.33
N THR A 108 32.57 -2.02 1.06
CA THR A 108 34.03 -1.79 1.05
C THR A 108 34.40 -0.77 -0.01
N VAL A 109 33.91 -0.90 -1.23
CA VAL A 109 34.22 0.03 -2.31
C VAL A 109 33.70 1.43 -1.98
N LEU A 110 32.44 1.55 -1.54
CA LEU A 110 31.84 2.83 -1.18
C LEU A 110 32.57 3.54 -0.04
N SER A 111 33.00 2.78 0.98
CA SER A 111 33.76 3.34 2.11
C SER A 111 35.17 3.83 1.69
N GLN A 112 35.80 3.17 0.71
CA GLN A 112 37.10 3.61 0.17
C GLN A 112 37.03 4.90 -0.65
N ILE A 113 35.87 5.20 -1.28
CA ILE A 113 35.61 6.50 -1.90
C ILE A 113 35.59 7.62 -0.84
N GLY A 114 35.32 7.28 0.42
CA GLY A 114 35.22 8.22 1.52
C GLY A 114 33.78 8.47 2.01
N TRP A 115 32.79 7.79 1.44
CA TRP A 115 31.41 7.89 1.88
C TRP A 115 31.16 7.22 3.25
N ARG A 116 30.16 7.69 3.98
CA ARG A 116 29.75 7.08 5.25
C ARG A 116 28.89 5.87 4.95
N THR A 117 29.50 4.70 4.94
CA THR A 117 28.85 3.47 4.53
C THR A 117 28.54 2.60 5.74
N THR A 118 27.31 2.18 5.85
CA THR A 118 26.78 1.31 6.90
C THR A 118 26.21 0.04 6.26
N THR A 119 26.32 -1.10 6.93
CA THR A 119 25.68 -2.35 6.51
C THR A 119 24.61 -2.79 7.49
N LEU A 120 23.48 -3.31 6.99
CA LEU A 120 22.46 -3.87 7.86
C LEU A 120 22.90 -5.23 8.39
N GLN A 121 23.00 -5.36 9.70
CA GLN A 121 23.40 -6.61 10.36
C GLN A 121 22.34 -7.69 10.10
N GLY A 122 22.77 -8.84 9.58
CA GLY A 122 21.87 -9.91 9.15
C GLY A 122 21.05 -9.61 7.88
N GLY A 123 21.20 -8.41 7.29
CA GLY A 123 20.64 -8.02 6.03
C GLY A 123 19.12 -8.05 5.96
N TYR A 124 18.57 -8.29 4.76
CA TYR A 124 17.13 -8.40 4.52
C TYR A 124 16.43 -9.39 5.46
N ALA A 125 17.09 -10.50 5.83
CA ALA A 125 16.48 -11.48 6.73
C ALA A 125 16.19 -10.89 8.13
N THR A 126 17.02 -9.97 8.63
CA THR A 126 16.75 -9.26 9.88
C THR A 126 15.63 -8.24 9.70
N TYR A 127 15.66 -7.44 8.64
CA TYR A 127 14.59 -6.53 8.28
C TYR A 127 13.23 -7.27 8.19
N ARG A 128 13.17 -8.37 7.43
CA ARG A 128 11.92 -9.12 7.26
C ARG A 128 11.39 -9.71 8.58
N ARG A 129 12.26 -10.10 9.50
CA ARG A 129 11.86 -10.57 10.83
C ARG A 129 11.20 -9.44 11.63
N GLN A 130 11.74 -8.22 11.56
CA GLN A 130 11.12 -7.04 12.20
C GLN A 130 9.74 -6.73 11.60
N VAL A 131 9.60 -6.81 10.26
CA VAL A 131 8.29 -6.65 9.60
C VAL A 131 7.29 -7.70 10.11
N VAL A 132 7.69 -8.98 10.16
CA VAL A 132 6.82 -10.06 10.64
C VAL A 132 6.43 -9.85 12.10
N GLU A 133 7.36 -9.49 12.95
CA GLU A 133 7.09 -9.20 14.37
C GLU A 133 6.10 -8.04 14.52
N ALA A 134 6.26 -6.97 13.75
CA ALA A 134 5.38 -5.81 13.78
C ALA A 134 3.99 -6.13 13.22
N MET A 135 3.89 -6.90 12.15
CA MET A 135 2.64 -7.16 11.42
C MET A 135 1.82 -8.32 11.99
N TYR A 136 2.46 -9.27 12.68
CA TYR A 136 1.84 -10.50 13.21
C TYR A 136 1.94 -10.63 14.73
N GLY A 137 2.55 -9.66 15.41
CA GLY A 137 2.66 -9.60 16.87
C GLY A 137 1.44 -8.96 17.53
N ALA A 138 1.67 -8.07 18.50
CA ALA A 138 0.63 -7.34 19.19
C ALA A 138 -0.14 -6.38 18.25
N PRO A 139 -1.37 -5.98 18.61
CA PRO A 139 -2.10 -4.94 17.91
C PRO A 139 -1.26 -3.67 17.76
N TRP A 140 -1.34 -3.04 16.60
CA TRP A 140 -0.56 -1.83 16.32
C TRP A 140 -1.00 -0.67 17.23
N PRO A 141 -0.08 0.08 17.86
CA PRO A 141 -0.43 1.08 18.87
C PRO A 141 -0.90 2.39 18.25
N ILE A 142 -1.97 2.35 17.46
CA ILE A 142 -2.62 3.53 16.86
C ILE A 142 -4.08 3.65 17.29
N ARG A 143 -4.60 4.86 17.22
CA ARG A 143 -6.02 5.15 17.40
C ARG A 143 -6.70 5.25 16.06
N ALA A 144 -7.19 4.15 15.52
CA ALA A 144 -7.83 4.11 14.22
C ALA A 144 -9.25 4.70 14.25
N VAL A 145 -9.64 5.33 13.14
CA VAL A 145 -11.01 5.71 12.78
C VAL A 145 -11.26 5.20 11.36
N LEU A 146 -12.30 4.38 11.17
CA LEU A 146 -12.62 3.85 9.85
C LEU A 146 -13.43 4.85 9.04
N LEU A 147 -13.02 5.12 7.81
CA LEU A 147 -13.80 5.83 6.81
C LEU A 147 -14.61 4.82 6.00
N SER A 148 -15.88 4.68 6.32
CA SER A 148 -16.79 3.73 5.67
C SER A 148 -17.72 4.43 4.67
N GLY A 149 -18.34 3.66 3.81
CA GLY A 149 -19.30 4.12 2.81
C GLY A 149 -19.37 3.15 1.65
N HIS A 150 -20.48 3.10 0.98
CA HIS A 150 -20.74 2.19 -0.13
C HIS A 150 -19.76 2.40 -1.30
N THR A 151 -19.66 1.42 -2.18
CA THR A 151 -18.84 1.53 -3.40
C THR A 151 -19.22 2.78 -4.19
N GLY A 152 -18.23 3.54 -4.61
CA GLY A 152 -18.42 4.80 -5.33
C GLY A 152 -18.64 6.04 -4.46
N ALA A 153 -18.59 5.95 -3.12
CA ALA A 153 -18.72 7.10 -2.22
C ALA A 153 -17.45 7.99 -2.13
N ALA A 154 -16.51 7.86 -3.05
CA ALA A 154 -15.26 8.65 -3.13
C ALA A 154 -14.37 8.59 -1.87
N LYS A 155 -14.37 7.47 -1.13
CA LYS A 155 -13.58 7.29 0.11
C LYS A 155 -12.11 7.65 -0.07
N THR A 156 -11.45 7.11 -1.08
CA THR A 156 -10.02 7.31 -1.35
C THR A 156 -9.69 8.77 -1.65
N GLU A 157 -10.52 9.45 -2.46
CA GLU A 157 -10.34 10.89 -2.75
C GLU A 157 -10.50 11.74 -1.49
N ILE A 158 -11.48 11.43 -0.65
CA ILE A 158 -11.70 12.11 0.62
C ILE A 158 -10.53 11.83 1.57
N LEU A 159 -10.00 10.60 1.61
CA LEU A 159 -8.84 10.25 2.42
C LEU A 159 -7.60 11.07 2.01
N HIS A 160 -7.37 11.25 0.71
CA HIS A 160 -6.28 12.10 0.20
C HIS A 160 -6.47 13.57 0.57
N ARG A 161 -7.72 14.07 0.56
CA ARG A 161 -8.03 15.44 1.00
C ARG A 161 -7.82 15.63 2.51
N LEU A 162 -8.08 14.60 3.32
CA LEU A 162 -7.76 14.60 4.75
C LEU A 162 -6.25 14.63 4.98
N ALA A 163 -5.48 13.86 4.24
CA ALA A 163 -4.02 13.90 4.27
C ALA A 163 -3.47 15.30 3.96
N ALA A 164 -4.03 15.98 2.93
CA ALA A 164 -3.67 17.34 2.58
C ALA A 164 -3.99 18.37 3.69
N ARG A 165 -4.89 18.06 4.61
CA ARG A 165 -5.23 18.84 5.81
C ARG A 165 -4.37 18.49 7.04
N GLY A 166 -3.40 17.59 6.89
CA GLY A 166 -2.51 17.14 7.95
C GLY A 166 -3.12 16.09 8.90
N ILE A 167 -4.28 15.50 8.56
CA ILE A 167 -4.82 14.33 9.25
C ILE A 167 -4.00 13.11 8.85
N GLN A 168 -3.64 12.27 9.82
CA GLN A 168 -2.97 11.01 9.53
C GLN A 168 -3.94 10.05 8.84
N THR A 169 -3.55 9.55 7.68
CA THR A 169 -4.40 8.67 6.86
C THR A 169 -3.62 7.45 6.39
N LEU A 170 -4.28 6.29 6.31
CA LEU A 170 -3.72 5.07 5.74
C LEU A 170 -4.56 4.63 4.54
N ASP A 171 -4.01 4.81 3.35
CA ASP A 171 -4.60 4.40 2.06
C ASP A 171 -4.26 2.93 1.78
N LEU A 172 -5.12 2.03 2.23
CA LEU A 172 -4.94 0.59 2.05
C LEU A 172 -5.08 0.17 0.59
N GLU A 173 -6.03 0.74 -0.15
CA GLU A 173 -6.24 0.48 -1.58
C GLU A 173 -5.04 0.95 -2.41
N GLY A 174 -4.48 2.10 -2.08
CA GLY A 174 -3.28 2.64 -2.71
C GLY A 174 -2.07 1.75 -2.50
N LEU A 175 -1.81 1.32 -1.26
CA LEU A 175 -0.72 0.39 -0.92
C LEU A 175 -0.92 -1.00 -1.56
N ALA A 176 -2.16 -1.47 -1.66
CA ALA A 176 -2.48 -2.74 -2.29
C ALA A 176 -2.47 -2.68 -3.83
N HIS A 177 -2.37 -1.51 -4.45
CA HIS A 177 -2.60 -1.29 -5.88
C HIS A 177 -3.94 -1.86 -6.37
N HIS A 178 -5.00 -1.74 -5.54
CA HIS A 178 -6.31 -2.34 -5.81
C HIS A 178 -7.42 -1.53 -5.15
N ARG A 179 -8.56 -1.33 -5.83
CA ARG A 179 -9.69 -0.53 -5.35
C ARG A 179 -10.70 -1.31 -4.49
N GLY A 180 -10.26 -2.34 -3.78
CA GLY A 180 -11.10 -3.12 -2.84
C GLY A 180 -12.22 -3.97 -3.47
N SER A 181 -12.80 -3.57 -4.60
CA SER A 181 -13.94 -4.22 -5.25
C SER A 181 -13.53 -5.31 -6.26
N LEU A 182 -14.51 -6.10 -6.75
CA LEU A 182 -14.27 -7.08 -7.83
C LEU A 182 -13.68 -6.45 -9.10
N PHE A 183 -14.07 -5.21 -9.40
CA PHE A 183 -13.53 -4.41 -10.52
C PHE A 183 -12.35 -3.53 -10.12
N GLY A 184 -11.77 -3.79 -8.96
CA GLY A 184 -10.77 -2.93 -8.33
C GLY A 184 -9.34 -3.09 -8.86
N ALA A 185 -9.05 -4.08 -9.70
CA ALA A 185 -7.73 -4.24 -10.30
C ALA A 185 -7.34 -3.01 -11.14
N ARG A 186 -6.09 -2.56 -11.00
CA ARG A 186 -5.58 -1.39 -11.75
C ARG A 186 -4.82 -1.87 -13.00
N PRO A 187 -5.27 -1.55 -14.22
CA PRO A 187 -4.57 -1.93 -15.43
C PRO A 187 -3.12 -1.44 -15.41
N GLY A 188 -2.18 -2.30 -15.80
CA GLY A 188 -0.75 -1.96 -15.84
C GLY A 188 -0.05 -1.80 -14.48
N LYS A 189 -0.78 -1.92 -13.37
CA LYS A 189 -0.24 -1.81 -12.01
C LYS A 189 -0.65 -3.03 -11.15
N PRO A 190 0.05 -4.16 -11.27
CA PRO A 190 -0.28 -5.37 -10.52
C PRO A 190 -0.16 -5.14 -9.01
N GLN A 191 -0.88 -5.95 -8.24
CA GLN A 191 -0.72 -5.96 -6.80
C GLN A 191 0.72 -6.35 -6.42
N PRO A 192 1.28 -5.76 -5.36
CA PRO A 192 2.57 -6.19 -4.83
C PRO A 192 2.46 -7.61 -4.26
N SER A 193 3.59 -8.22 -3.97
CA SER A 193 3.58 -9.42 -3.14
C SER A 193 3.03 -9.11 -1.75
N GLN A 194 2.51 -10.11 -1.04
CA GLN A 194 2.09 -9.97 0.36
C GLN A 194 3.21 -9.39 1.24
N LYS A 195 4.46 -9.82 1.02
CA LYS A 195 5.62 -9.35 1.77
C LYS A 195 5.89 -7.86 1.56
N LEU A 196 5.84 -7.40 0.32
CA LEU A 196 6.08 -6.00 -0.03
C LEU A 196 4.95 -5.11 0.49
N PHE A 197 3.71 -5.57 0.41
CA PHE A 197 2.56 -4.88 1.01
C PHE A 197 2.73 -4.71 2.52
N GLU A 198 3.16 -5.75 3.24
CA GLU A 198 3.46 -5.70 4.67
C GLU A 198 4.61 -4.75 4.99
N SER A 199 5.65 -4.72 4.16
CA SER A 199 6.77 -3.79 4.29
C SER A 199 6.33 -2.34 4.12
N TRP A 200 5.46 -2.05 3.15
CA TRP A 200 4.89 -0.71 2.96
C TRP A 200 3.94 -0.31 4.09
N LEU A 201 3.12 -1.23 4.58
CA LEU A 201 2.27 -1.00 5.75
C LEU A 201 3.10 -0.65 6.98
N TRP A 202 4.14 -1.44 7.26
CA TRP A 202 5.02 -1.18 8.40
C TRP A 202 5.68 0.19 8.29
N ALA A 203 6.20 0.55 7.13
CA ALA A 203 6.80 1.86 6.91
C ALA A 203 5.79 3.00 7.13
N ALA A 204 4.58 2.90 6.55
CA ALA A 204 3.54 3.91 6.72
C ALA A 204 3.12 4.06 8.18
N LEU A 205 2.84 2.95 8.87
CA LEU A 205 2.41 2.93 10.26
C LEU A 205 3.49 3.47 11.22
N SER A 206 4.77 3.26 10.89
CA SER A 206 5.90 3.72 11.71
C SER A 206 6.11 5.24 11.67
N LEU A 207 5.49 5.94 10.72
CA LEU A 207 5.55 7.39 10.60
C LEU A 207 4.45 8.11 11.37
N PHE A 208 3.43 7.40 11.85
CA PHE A 208 2.33 8.01 12.57
C PHE A 208 2.69 8.36 14.00
N ASP A 209 2.20 9.53 14.43
CA ASP A 209 2.20 9.94 15.82
C ASP A 209 1.12 9.15 16.58
N PRO A 210 1.48 8.30 17.56
CA PRO A 210 0.50 7.46 18.28
C PRO A 210 -0.47 8.29 19.15
N ALA A 211 -0.17 9.56 19.43
CA ALA A 211 -1.07 10.44 20.15
C ALA A 211 -2.23 10.96 19.29
N ARG A 212 -2.12 10.88 17.97
CA ARG A 212 -3.09 11.39 17.01
C ARG A 212 -3.88 10.26 16.35
N PRO A 213 -5.19 10.43 16.09
CA PRO A 213 -5.96 9.46 15.34
C PRO A 213 -5.43 9.27 13.91
N VAL A 214 -5.64 8.05 13.37
CA VAL A 214 -5.36 7.69 11.98
C VAL A 214 -6.67 7.32 11.32
N VAL A 215 -7.00 7.97 10.21
CA VAL A 215 -8.16 7.61 9.39
C VAL A 215 -7.76 6.53 8.40
N ILE A 216 -8.47 5.41 8.39
CA ILE A 216 -8.19 4.24 7.55
C ILE A 216 -9.43 3.90 6.73
N GLU A 217 -9.27 3.52 5.47
CA GLU A 217 -10.39 3.00 4.67
C GLU A 217 -10.99 1.74 5.33
N ALA A 218 -12.32 1.71 5.43
CA ALA A 218 -13.04 0.54 5.93
C ALA A 218 -13.06 -0.56 4.85
N GLU A 219 -12.03 -1.39 4.88
CA GLU A 219 -11.87 -2.53 3.98
C GLU A 219 -12.17 -3.86 4.70
N SER A 220 -12.39 -4.91 3.91
CA SER A 220 -12.43 -6.27 4.44
C SER A 220 -11.00 -6.73 4.80
N SER A 221 -10.89 -7.87 5.50
CA SER A 221 -9.57 -8.46 5.81
C SER A 221 -8.74 -8.82 4.57
N LYS A 222 -9.35 -8.76 3.38
CA LYS A 222 -8.72 -9.08 2.09
C LYS A 222 -8.98 -7.97 1.06
N ILE A 223 -7.90 -7.48 0.42
CA ILE A 223 -7.93 -6.47 -0.64
C ILE A 223 -7.37 -7.10 -1.91
N GLY A 224 -8.22 -7.47 -2.86
CA GLY A 224 -7.82 -8.29 -4.00
C GLY A 224 -7.24 -9.64 -3.51
N ASP A 225 -5.96 -9.90 -3.76
CA ASP A 225 -5.26 -11.12 -3.30
C ASP A 225 -4.47 -10.93 -2.00
N LEU A 226 -4.40 -9.72 -1.47
CA LEU A 226 -3.63 -9.37 -0.27
C LEU A 226 -4.49 -9.47 0.99
N LEU A 227 -3.85 -9.89 2.08
CA LEU A 227 -4.46 -9.95 3.41
C LEU A 227 -3.94 -8.79 4.28
N ILE A 228 -4.85 -8.12 4.98
CA ILE A 228 -4.46 -7.16 6.01
C ILE A 228 -3.85 -7.94 7.18
N PRO A 229 -2.63 -7.59 7.64
CA PRO A 229 -1.98 -8.31 8.73
C PRO A 229 -2.77 -8.26 10.04
N PRO A 230 -2.71 -9.32 10.87
CA PRO A 230 -3.51 -9.42 12.08
C PRO A 230 -3.36 -8.28 13.07
N SER A 231 -2.14 -7.71 13.22
CA SER A 231 -1.88 -6.59 14.13
C SER A 231 -2.66 -5.32 13.74
N LEU A 232 -2.82 -5.05 12.45
CA LEU A 232 -3.62 -3.93 11.96
C LEU A 232 -5.10 -4.31 11.93
N TRP A 233 -5.43 -5.51 11.47
CA TRP A 233 -6.82 -5.97 11.35
C TRP A 233 -7.55 -5.94 12.70
N SER A 234 -6.91 -6.36 13.80
CA SER A 234 -7.51 -6.30 15.13
C SER A 234 -7.84 -4.87 15.56
N VAL A 235 -6.96 -3.91 15.26
CA VAL A 235 -7.23 -2.48 15.53
C VAL A 235 -8.40 -1.96 14.71
N MET A 236 -8.49 -2.36 13.44
CA MET A 236 -9.60 -1.97 12.56
C MET A 236 -10.94 -2.54 13.04
N GLN A 237 -10.96 -3.77 13.55
CA GLN A 237 -12.19 -4.39 14.08
C GLN A 237 -12.76 -3.64 15.30
N ASP A 238 -11.91 -3.05 16.14
CA ASP A 238 -12.32 -2.32 17.35
C ASP A 238 -12.50 -0.80 17.09
N ALA A 239 -12.11 -0.30 15.92
CA ALA A 239 -12.13 1.11 15.61
C ALA A 239 -13.56 1.66 15.40
N PRO A 240 -13.87 2.88 15.86
CA PRO A 240 -15.08 3.57 15.48
C PRO A 240 -15.06 3.96 14.00
N ARG A 241 -16.24 4.25 13.43
CA ARG A 241 -16.38 4.61 12.02
C ARG A 241 -17.04 5.96 11.79
N ILE A 242 -16.65 6.63 10.71
CA ILE A 242 -17.35 7.74 10.07
C ILE A 242 -17.91 7.19 8.76
N GLU A 243 -19.21 7.38 8.55
CA GLU A 243 -19.93 6.83 7.41
C GLU A 243 -20.22 7.90 6.37
N LEU A 244 -19.86 7.63 5.11
CA LEU A 244 -20.17 8.48 3.96
C LEU A 244 -21.44 8.01 3.31
N GLU A 245 -22.40 8.91 3.12
CA GLU A 245 -23.63 8.65 2.39
C GLU A 245 -23.72 9.53 1.17
N ALA A 246 -23.98 8.95 0.01
CA ALA A 246 -24.22 9.66 -1.25
C ALA A 246 -25.30 8.94 -2.07
N PRO A 247 -26.11 9.66 -2.86
CA PRO A 247 -27.13 9.08 -3.70
C PRO A 247 -26.55 8.12 -4.75
N ASP A 248 -27.29 7.07 -5.09
CA ASP A 248 -26.87 6.03 -6.05
C ASP A 248 -26.39 6.61 -7.39
N HIS A 249 -27.13 7.60 -7.93
CA HIS A 249 -26.77 8.20 -9.21
C HIS A 249 -25.46 8.99 -9.12
N ALA A 250 -25.23 9.72 -8.03
CA ALA A 250 -23.97 10.44 -7.83
C ALA A 250 -22.78 9.47 -7.71
N ARG A 251 -22.98 8.33 -7.04
CA ARG A 251 -21.97 7.26 -6.95
C ARG A 251 -21.72 6.62 -8.32
N ALA A 252 -22.75 6.42 -9.12
CA ALA A 252 -22.64 5.87 -10.47
C ALA A 252 -21.86 6.80 -11.41
N ASP A 253 -22.17 8.10 -11.41
CA ASP A 253 -21.46 9.11 -12.19
C ASP A 253 -19.97 9.21 -11.79
N TYR A 254 -19.71 9.19 -10.47
CA TYR A 254 -18.35 9.15 -9.96
C TYR A 254 -17.59 7.90 -10.42
N LEU A 255 -18.20 6.71 -10.33
CA LEU A 255 -17.58 5.46 -10.78
C LEU A 255 -17.28 5.47 -12.28
N ALA A 256 -18.23 5.94 -13.09
CA ALA A 256 -18.06 6.03 -14.55
C ALA A 256 -16.85 6.90 -14.92
N THR A 257 -16.56 7.94 -14.14
CA THR A 257 -15.40 8.82 -14.34
C THR A 257 -14.12 8.24 -13.73
N ALA A 258 -14.18 7.77 -12.48
CA ALA A 258 -13.01 7.30 -11.71
C ALA A 258 -12.43 5.97 -12.22
N TYR A 259 -13.21 5.19 -12.96
CA TYR A 259 -12.83 3.89 -13.54
C TYR A 259 -12.58 3.99 -15.06
N GLY A 260 -12.27 5.18 -15.59
CA GLY A 260 -11.98 5.38 -17.01
C GLY A 260 -10.84 4.51 -17.56
N ASP A 261 -9.88 4.14 -16.73
CA ASP A 261 -8.81 3.20 -17.06
C ASP A 261 -9.34 1.75 -17.24
N VAL A 262 -10.36 1.36 -16.49
CA VAL A 262 -10.98 0.03 -16.57
C VAL A 262 -11.97 -0.03 -17.74
N THR A 263 -12.70 1.05 -18.02
CA THR A 263 -13.65 1.12 -19.13
C THR A 263 -12.97 1.08 -20.50
N ALA A 264 -11.67 1.33 -20.58
CA ALA A 264 -10.88 1.21 -21.79
C ALA A 264 -10.76 -0.25 -22.31
N ASP A 265 -10.93 -1.26 -21.46
CA ASP A 265 -10.86 -2.68 -21.82
C ASP A 265 -12.21 -3.39 -21.58
N VAL A 266 -13.10 -3.25 -22.55
CA VAL A 266 -14.44 -3.89 -22.53
C VAL A 266 -14.35 -5.42 -22.48
N ALA A 267 -13.29 -6.03 -23.04
CA ALA A 267 -13.12 -7.49 -23.02
C ALA A 267 -12.80 -7.96 -21.58
N ALA A 268 -11.91 -7.26 -20.88
CA ALA A 268 -11.62 -7.53 -19.47
C ALA A 268 -12.87 -7.35 -18.59
N LEU A 269 -13.67 -6.30 -18.82
CA LEU A 269 -14.93 -6.08 -18.10
C LEU A 269 -15.93 -7.22 -18.32
N ASN A 270 -16.08 -7.71 -19.55
CA ASN A 270 -16.94 -8.86 -19.82
C ASN A 270 -16.47 -10.12 -19.08
N ALA A 271 -15.18 -10.38 -19.00
CA ALA A 271 -14.62 -11.49 -18.24
C ALA A 271 -14.88 -11.34 -16.72
N LEU A 272 -14.89 -10.11 -16.19
CA LEU A 272 -15.24 -9.85 -14.78
C LEU A 272 -16.73 -10.08 -14.51
N ILE A 273 -17.63 -9.73 -15.44
CA ILE A 273 -19.08 -10.04 -15.33
C ILE A 273 -19.30 -11.55 -15.19
N ASP A 274 -18.49 -12.38 -15.86
CA ASP A 274 -18.61 -13.84 -15.74
C ASP A 274 -18.20 -14.37 -14.36
N ARG A 275 -17.36 -13.64 -13.64
CA ARG A 275 -16.92 -13.97 -12.27
C ARG A 275 -17.91 -13.55 -11.18
N LEU A 276 -18.91 -12.75 -11.53
CA LEU A 276 -19.94 -12.34 -10.57
C LEU A 276 -20.74 -13.54 -10.04
N PRO A 277 -21.26 -13.48 -8.80
CA PRO A 277 -21.96 -14.58 -8.17
C PRO A 277 -23.12 -15.12 -9.01
N VAL A 278 -23.33 -16.43 -8.98
CA VAL A 278 -24.30 -17.17 -9.83
C VAL A 278 -25.76 -16.72 -9.61
N HIS A 279 -26.09 -16.19 -8.42
CA HIS A 279 -27.45 -15.70 -8.14
C HIS A 279 -27.85 -14.48 -8.98
N LEU A 280 -26.88 -13.79 -9.59
CA LEU A 280 -27.12 -12.77 -10.61
C LEU A 280 -27.43 -13.50 -11.93
N GLY A 281 -28.68 -13.59 -12.29
CA GLY A 281 -29.19 -14.39 -13.41
C GLY A 281 -28.56 -14.05 -14.77
N LYS A 282 -28.75 -14.94 -15.76
CA LYS A 282 -28.20 -14.77 -17.11
C LYS A 282 -28.70 -13.46 -17.77
N ALA A 283 -29.98 -13.13 -17.63
CA ALA A 283 -30.56 -11.91 -18.19
C ALA A 283 -29.89 -10.63 -17.66
N GLN A 284 -29.56 -10.59 -16.36
CA GLN A 284 -28.84 -9.44 -15.77
C GLN A 284 -27.45 -9.26 -16.37
N ARG A 285 -26.71 -10.34 -16.53
CA ARG A 285 -25.36 -10.29 -17.14
C ARG A 285 -25.43 -9.87 -18.62
N GLU A 286 -26.42 -10.33 -19.37
CA GLU A 286 -26.65 -9.92 -20.75
C GLU A 286 -27.01 -8.42 -20.83
N GLY A 287 -27.86 -7.92 -19.92
CA GLY A 287 -28.13 -6.50 -19.76
C GLY A 287 -26.90 -5.66 -19.53
N TRP A 288 -26.00 -6.07 -18.60
CA TRP A 288 -24.74 -5.38 -18.36
C TRP A 288 -23.81 -5.37 -19.57
N ARG A 289 -23.72 -6.49 -20.31
CA ARG A 289 -22.94 -6.54 -21.57
C ARG A 289 -23.49 -5.60 -22.63
N ALA A 290 -24.81 -5.48 -22.70
CA ALA A 290 -25.45 -4.54 -23.62
C ALA A 290 -25.15 -3.08 -23.26
N LEU A 291 -25.16 -2.72 -21.97
CA LEU A 291 -24.77 -1.39 -21.50
C LEU A 291 -23.29 -1.08 -21.81
N LEU A 292 -22.39 -2.04 -21.60
CA LEU A 292 -20.96 -1.90 -21.95
C LEU A 292 -20.77 -1.69 -23.45
N ALA A 293 -21.49 -2.45 -24.29
CA ALA A 293 -21.40 -2.34 -25.74
C ALA A 293 -21.91 -0.98 -26.28
N GLN A 294 -22.82 -0.33 -25.54
CA GLN A 294 -23.37 1.00 -25.87
C GLN A 294 -22.51 2.15 -25.26
N GLY A 295 -21.52 1.86 -24.44
CA GLY A 295 -20.76 2.87 -23.69
C GLY A 295 -21.59 3.56 -22.60
N ALA A 296 -22.66 2.95 -22.14
CA ALA A 296 -23.57 3.46 -21.11
C ALA A 296 -22.98 3.20 -19.71
N TRP A 297 -21.87 3.89 -19.39
CA TRP A 297 -21.06 3.61 -18.20
C TRP A 297 -21.77 3.94 -16.89
N THR A 298 -22.51 5.06 -16.84
CA THR A 298 -23.25 5.47 -15.64
C THR A 298 -24.38 4.49 -15.35
N GLU A 299 -25.15 4.07 -16.37
CA GLU A 299 -26.23 3.10 -16.22
C GLU A 299 -25.69 1.72 -15.81
N PHE A 300 -24.56 1.31 -16.36
CA PHE A 300 -23.87 0.09 -15.96
C PHE A 300 -23.42 0.15 -14.49
N ALA A 301 -22.78 1.25 -14.07
CA ALA A 301 -22.36 1.46 -12.70
C ALA A 301 -23.56 1.51 -11.74
N LEU A 302 -24.65 2.20 -12.12
CA LEU A 302 -25.86 2.29 -11.29
C LEU A 302 -26.51 0.91 -11.11
N SER A 303 -26.59 0.11 -12.17
CA SER A 303 -27.11 -1.26 -12.06
C SER A 303 -26.24 -2.15 -11.19
N LEU A 304 -24.90 -2.06 -11.29
CA LEU A 304 -23.97 -2.78 -10.40
C LEU A 304 -24.12 -2.36 -8.92
N ILE A 305 -24.31 -1.07 -8.66
CA ILE A 305 -24.55 -0.54 -7.32
C ILE A 305 -25.77 -1.23 -6.71
N ARG A 306 -26.89 -1.20 -7.41
CA ARG A 306 -28.19 -1.67 -6.90
C ARG A 306 -28.30 -3.19 -6.81
N GLU A 307 -27.75 -3.89 -7.78
CA GLU A 307 -27.96 -5.33 -7.94
C GLU A 307 -26.83 -6.18 -7.31
N HIS A 308 -25.65 -5.59 -7.14
CA HIS A 308 -24.49 -6.32 -6.65
C HIS A 308 -23.88 -5.72 -5.38
N TYR A 309 -23.44 -4.46 -5.43
CA TYR A 309 -22.65 -3.87 -4.33
C TYR A 309 -23.48 -3.62 -3.07
N ASP A 310 -24.57 -2.86 -3.15
CA ASP A 310 -25.35 -2.49 -1.96
C ASP A 310 -25.98 -3.70 -1.24
N PRO A 311 -26.51 -4.72 -1.96
CA PRO A 311 -26.95 -5.95 -1.32
C PRO A 311 -25.82 -6.73 -0.61
N ALA A 312 -24.57 -6.62 -1.08
CA ALA A 312 -23.41 -7.24 -0.42
C ALA A 312 -23.03 -6.50 0.87
N TYR A 313 -23.04 -5.16 0.86
CA TYR A 313 -22.81 -4.35 2.05
C TYR A 313 -23.86 -4.59 3.14
N GLY A 314 -25.14 -4.62 2.79
CA GLY A 314 -26.22 -4.88 3.74
C GLY A 314 -26.16 -6.27 4.42
N ARG A 315 -25.45 -7.24 3.83
CA ARG A 315 -25.11 -8.52 4.48
C ARG A 315 -23.92 -8.37 5.42
N ALA A 316 -22.86 -7.72 4.97
CA ALA A 316 -21.65 -7.52 5.77
C ALA A 316 -21.90 -6.67 7.03
N ASP A 317 -22.76 -5.66 6.96
CA ASP A 317 -23.16 -4.85 8.13
C ASP A 317 -23.97 -5.63 9.18
N ARG A 318 -24.71 -6.66 8.78
CA ARG A 318 -25.46 -7.53 9.70
C ARG A 318 -24.59 -8.55 10.41
N ASP A 319 -23.56 -9.05 9.72
CA ASP A 319 -22.71 -10.15 10.17
C ASP A 319 -21.35 -9.67 10.71
N GLY A 320 -21.04 -8.38 10.53
CA GLY A 320 -19.78 -7.77 10.94
C GLY A 320 -19.78 -7.23 12.37
N PRO A 321 -18.61 -6.80 12.88
CA PRO A 321 -18.49 -6.18 14.19
C PRO A 321 -19.31 -4.88 14.26
N ALA A 322 -20.01 -4.68 15.38
CA ALA A 322 -20.79 -3.47 15.62
C ALA A 322 -19.85 -2.30 15.93
N HIS A 323 -19.36 -1.63 14.89
CA HIS A 323 -18.54 -0.44 15.05
C HIS A 323 -19.33 0.74 15.63
N ARG A 324 -18.75 1.43 16.63
CA ARG A 324 -19.30 2.68 17.12
C ARG A 324 -19.26 3.75 16.03
N ARG A 325 -20.40 4.27 15.62
CA ARG A 325 -20.48 5.37 14.65
C ARG A 325 -20.16 6.69 15.33
N LEU A 326 -19.18 7.42 14.82
CA LEU A 326 -18.84 8.78 15.27
C LEU A 326 -19.71 9.84 14.58
N ALA A 327 -19.89 9.68 13.26
CA ALA A 327 -20.69 10.60 12.45
C ALA A 327 -21.17 9.93 11.17
N THR A 328 -22.22 10.48 10.58
CA THR A 328 -22.63 10.24 9.19
C THR A 328 -22.45 11.55 8.42
N ILE A 329 -21.75 11.49 7.29
CA ILE A 329 -21.48 12.60 6.41
C ILE A 329 -22.30 12.39 5.13
N ALA A 330 -23.47 13.03 5.09
CA ALA A 330 -24.32 13.02 3.91
C ALA A 330 -23.79 14.03 2.87
N MET A 331 -23.70 13.59 1.63
CA MET A 331 -23.27 14.37 0.46
C MET A 331 -24.37 14.32 -0.59
N ALA A 332 -24.75 15.46 -1.16
CA ALA A 332 -25.74 15.52 -2.22
C ALA A 332 -25.18 15.05 -3.58
N GLY A 333 -23.86 15.11 -3.75
CA GLY A 333 -23.11 14.69 -4.92
C GLY A 333 -21.66 14.41 -4.55
N LEU A 334 -20.80 14.17 -5.55
CA LEU A 334 -19.41 13.77 -5.36
C LEU A 334 -18.43 14.62 -6.19
N ASP A 335 -18.78 15.87 -6.48
CA ASP A 335 -17.85 16.81 -7.08
C ASP A 335 -16.76 17.26 -6.08
N ALA A 336 -15.75 17.97 -6.60
CA ALA A 336 -14.60 18.39 -5.81
C ALA A 336 -14.97 19.31 -4.62
N ALA A 337 -16.02 20.13 -4.75
CA ALA A 337 -16.46 21.03 -3.68
C ALA A 337 -17.10 20.25 -2.54
N GLN A 338 -17.98 19.32 -2.84
CA GLN A 338 -18.65 18.45 -1.86
C GLN A 338 -17.68 17.48 -1.18
N GLN A 339 -16.70 16.94 -1.91
CA GLN A 339 -15.62 16.13 -1.31
C GLN A 339 -14.75 16.95 -0.35
N ASN A 340 -14.49 18.24 -0.66
CA ASN A 340 -13.76 19.13 0.24
C ASN A 340 -14.58 19.44 1.50
N GLU A 341 -15.86 19.75 1.36
CA GLU A 341 -16.75 19.97 2.50
C GLU A 341 -16.85 18.74 3.41
N ALA A 342 -16.99 17.55 2.80
CA ALA A 342 -16.97 16.30 3.54
C ALA A 342 -15.66 16.10 4.30
N ALA A 343 -14.51 16.37 3.68
CA ALA A 343 -13.21 16.29 4.32
C ALA A 343 -13.06 17.27 5.48
N ASP A 344 -13.57 18.51 5.37
CA ASP A 344 -13.56 19.50 6.46
C ASP A 344 -14.38 18.99 7.66
N ARG A 345 -15.59 18.50 7.42
CA ARG A 345 -16.46 17.93 8.48
C ARG A 345 -15.84 16.69 9.14
N ILE A 346 -15.22 15.81 8.35
CA ILE A 346 -14.52 14.63 8.90
C ILE A 346 -13.33 15.07 9.75
N ALA A 347 -12.55 16.06 9.33
CA ALA A 347 -11.41 16.56 10.09
C ALA A 347 -11.85 17.08 11.47
N GLU A 348 -12.96 17.82 11.56
CA GLU A 348 -13.54 18.26 12.82
C GLU A 348 -13.92 17.09 13.74
N VAL A 349 -14.57 16.05 13.20
CA VAL A 349 -14.96 14.85 13.97
C VAL A 349 -13.72 14.12 14.49
N VAL A 350 -12.69 13.96 13.65
CA VAL A 350 -11.43 13.31 14.01
C VAL A 350 -10.67 14.09 15.08
N ASP A 351 -10.65 15.41 15.00
CA ASP A 351 -10.03 16.28 16.00
C ASP A 351 -10.73 16.17 17.37
N ILE A 352 -12.06 16.18 17.38
CA ILE A 352 -12.85 16.02 18.62
C ILE A 352 -12.58 14.64 19.24
N TYR A 353 -12.57 13.57 18.42
CA TYR A 353 -12.25 12.23 18.86
C TYR A 353 -10.81 12.15 19.41
N GLY A 354 -9.87 12.85 18.77
CA GLY A 354 -8.48 12.96 19.20
C GLY A 354 -8.30 13.52 20.59
N ARG A 355 -9.09 14.53 20.95
CA ARG A 355 -9.08 15.22 22.26
C ARG A 355 -9.70 14.42 23.41
N GLY A 356 -10.20 13.20 23.15
CA GLY A 356 -10.77 12.34 24.19
C GLY A 356 -12.19 12.74 24.64
N CYS A 357 -12.91 13.59 23.92
CA CYS A 357 -14.30 13.92 24.22
C CYS A 357 -15.22 12.77 23.74
N PRO A 358 -16.15 12.22 24.54
CA PRO A 358 -17.14 11.26 24.07
C PRO A 358 -18.10 11.98 23.12
N ALA A 359 -17.85 11.87 21.81
CA ALA A 359 -18.73 12.45 20.80
C ALA A 359 -19.98 11.57 20.63
N SER A 360 -21.07 11.98 21.24
CA SER A 360 -22.42 11.67 20.76
C SER A 360 -22.87 12.85 19.91
N PHE A 361 -22.65 12.80 18.61
CA PHE A 361 -23.15 13.77 17.66
C PHE A 361 -24.35 13.18 16.90
N GLU A 362 -25.53 13.21 17.51
CA GLU A 362 -26.78 13.36 16.77
C GLU A 362 -27.03 14.86 16.58
N THR A 363 -26.66 15.41 15.45
CA THR A 363 -27.10 16.77 15.06
C THR A 363 -28.26 16.60 14.10
N PRO A 364 -29.51 16.86 14.51
CA PRO A 364 -30.61 16.97 13.55
C PRO A 364 -30.40 18.24 12.73
N LEU A 365 -30.40 18.10 11.42
CA LEU A 365 -30.52 19.21 10.48
C LEU A 365 -31.85 19.94 10.79
N ARG A 366 -31.79 21.08 11.48
CA ARG A 366 -32.89 22.05 11.49
C ARG A 366 -32.93 22.68 10.12
N GLY A 367 -33.94 22.33 9.35
CA GLY A 367 -34.33 23.08 8.18
C GLY A 367 -34.67 24.52 8.61
N SER A 368 -33.96 25.47 8.06
CA SER A 368 -34.37 26.86 8.06
C SER A 368 -35.49 27.02 7.03
N SER A 369 -36.74 26.94 7.50
CA SER A 369 -37.86 27.55 6.80
C SER A 369 -37.83 29.04 7.09
N GLY A 370 -37.72 29.83 6.05
CA GLY A 370 -37.79 31.27 6.02
C GLY A 370 -37.74 31.74 4.59
#